data_4c8d950bc7424eb7caa0b33c97b47e87
#
_entry.id   4c8d950bc7424eb7caa0b33c97b47e87
#
_cell.length_a   1.000
_cell.length_b   1.000
_cell.length_c   1.000
_cell.angle_alpha   90.00
_cell.angle_beta   90.00
_cell.angle_gamma   90.00
#
_symmetry.space_group_name_H-M   'P 1'
#
loop_
_entity.id
_entity.type
_entity.pdbx_description
1 polymer ?
#
loop_
_entity_poly.entity_id
_entity_poly.type
_entity_poly.pdbx_seq_one_letter_code
_entity_poly.pdbx_strand_id
1 'polypeptide(L)'
;MATEVEKTESTPPHRILSIDALRGFDMFWIIGGGSFFEVLLGLTGWSIAPSLTTQLEHVEWEGFRFYDLIFPMFLFLVGCVLPYSLDKHRNSPKAVYVRILRRTLTLVLLGLVCNGLLDFHFSELRVAGVLQRIGICYGLAALICVHVGVRGQVMALISILLGYWAIMAWIPVPGGVAGDFTPQGNLCGYLDRNFLPGKIKKEYYGFGDNEGLLSTLPAVGTVLLGSLAGAWLKSGARPWWKVIGLAAAGLSSLALGQAWGMAFPIIKDRKSVV
;
A
#
# COMPACT_ATOMS: atom_id res chain seq x y z
N MET A 1 -2.06 59.93 -2.97
CA MET A 1 -1.46 59.05 -1.97
C MET A 1 -2.07 57.67 -2.20
N ALA A 2 -1.45 56.88 -3.05
CA ALA A 2 -1.94 55.55 -3.41
C ALA A 2 -1.26 54.54 -2.47
N THR A 3 -2.03 53.85 -1.66
CA THR A 3 -1.58 52.75 -0.81
C THR A 3 -1.30 51.55 -1.65
N GLU A 4 -0.01 51.22 -1.81
CA GLU A 4 0.48 49.98 -2.36
C GLU A 4 0.01 48.83 -1.45
N VAL A 5 -0.89 47.98 -1.98
CA VAL A 5 -1.28 46.74 -1.36
C VAL A 5 -0.12 45.73 -1.60
N GLU A 6 0.69 45.53 -0.57
CA GLU A 6 1.73 44.53 -0.51
C GLU A 6 1.11 43.13 -0.76
N LYS A 7 1.29 42.60 -1.97
CA LYS A 7 0.97 41.19 -2.27
C LYS A 7 1.86 40.33 -1.42
N THR A 8 1.35 39.79 -0.35
CA THR A 8 1.98 38.68 0.38
C THR A 8 2.18 37.51 -0.60
N GLU A 9 3.37 37.36 -1.11
CA GLU A 9 3.80 36.18 -1.85
C GLU A 9 3.57 34.96 -0.96
N SER A 10 2.57 34.16 -1.31
CA SER A 10 2.33 32.87 -0.68
C SER A 10 3.53 31.97 -1.00
N THR A 11 4.39 31.74 -0.01
CA THR A 11 5.48 30.78 -0.08
C THR A 11 4.92 29.46 -0.66
N PRO A 12 5.51 28.92 -1.75
CA PRO A 12 5.02 27.67 -2.34
C PRO A 12 5.08 26.57 -1.29
N PRO A 13 4.09 25.65 -1.26
CA PRO A 13 4.04 24.59 -0.28
C PRO A 13 5.36 23.82 -0.31
N HIS A 14 6.00 23.67 0.84
CA HIS A 14 7.28 22.95 0.98
C HIS A 14 7.14 21.55 0.38
N ARG A 15 7.60 21.37 -0.86
CA ARG A 15 7.68 20.05 -1.50
C ARG A 15 8.82 19.28 -0.84
N ILE A 16 8.54 18.05 -0.42
CA ILE A 16 9.55 17.15 0.11
C ILE A 16 10.13 16.39 -1.07
N LEU A 17 11.24 16.91 -1.61
CA LEU A 17 11.90 16.37 -2.80
C LEU A 17 12.18 14.86 -2.71
N SER A 18 12.54 14.37 -1.51
CA SER A 18 12.79 12.94 -1.29
C SER A 18 11.55 12.07 -1.50
N ILE A 19 10.37 12.52 -1.08
CA ILE A 19 9.10 11.79 -1.33
C ILE A 19 8.77 11.82 -2.83
N ASP A 20 8.96 12.96 -3.50
CA ASP A 20 8.70 13.06 -4.92
C ASP A 20 9.69 12.20 -5.74
N ALA A 21 10.95 12.14 -5.35
CA ALA A 21 11.95 11.26 -5.97
C ALA A 21 11.61 9.78 -5.80
N LEU A 22 11.22 9.35 -4.59
CA LEU A 22 10.78 7.96 -4.32
C LEU A 22 9.52 7.61 -5.11
N ARG A 23 8.57 8.54 -5.25
CA ARG A 23 7.38 8.31 -6.10
C ARG A 23 7.76 8.16 -7.57
N GLY A 24 8.70 8.96 -8.07
CA GLY A 24 9.23 8.82 -9.43
C GLY A 24 9.91 7.47 -9.64
N PHE A 25 10.72 7.04 -8.68
CA PHE A 25 11.35 5.72 -8.70
C PHE A 25 10.31 4.59 -8.74
N ASP A 26 9.30 4.66 -7.89
CA ASP A 26 8.22 3.67 -7.81
C ASP A 26 7.42 3.61 -9.12
N MET A 27 7.04 4.78 -9.66
CA MET A 27 6.34 4.88 -10.94
C MET A 27 7.14 4.31 -12.11
N PHE A 28 8.46 4.48 -12.11
CA PHE A 28 9.33 3.90 -13.13
C PHE A 28 9.18 2.36 -13.16
N TRP A 29 9.20 1.71 -12.00
CA TRP A 29 9.03 0.26 -11.89
C TRP A 29 7.62 -0.19 -12.30
N ILE A 30 6.58 0.55 -11.91
CA ILE A 30 5.18 0.25 -12.26
C ILE A 30 4.95 0.33 -13.78
N ILE A 31 5.56 1.30 -14.47
CA ILE A 31 5.32 1.52 -15.92
C ILE A 31 6.04 0.49 -16.80
N GLY A 32 7.07 -0.18 -16.28
CA GLY A 32 7.78 -1.20 -17.08
C GLY A 32 9.29 -1.27 -16.81
N GLY A 33 9.77 -0.67 -15.72
CA GLY A 33 11.18 -0.75 -15.36
C GLY A 33 11.68 -2.18 -15.23
N GLY A 34 10.85 -3.11 -14.75
CA GLY A 34 11.17 -4.53 -14.68
C GLY A 34 11.54 -5.10 -16.06
N SER A 35 10.64 -4.99 -17.01
CA SER A 35 10.86 -5.51 -18.38
C SER A 35 12.04 -4.82 -19.08
N PHE A 36 12.24 -3.51 -18.83
CA PHE A 36 13.42 -2.82 -19.35
C PHE A 36 14.72 -3.41 -18.84
N PHE A 37 14.82 -3.65 -17.53
CA PHE A 37 16.02 -4.24 -16.93
C PHE A 37 16.21 -5.71 -17.28
N GLU A 38 15.15 -6.49 -17.43
CA GLU A 38 15.22 -7.88 -17.91
C GLU A 38 15.89 -7.95 -19.28
N VAL A 39 15.43 -7.13 -20.23
CA VAL A 39 16.04 -7.05 -21.58
C VAL A 39 17.50 -6.60 -21.48
N LEU A 40 17.77 -5.54 -20.70
CA LEU A 40 19.12 -5.02 -20.54
C LEU A 40 20.08 -6.07 -19.95
N LEU A 41 19.68 -6.77 -18.90
CA LEU A 41 20.46 -7.83 -18.27
C LEU A 41 20.69 -9.00 -19.23
N GLY A 42 19.68 -9.37 -20.02
CA GLY A 42 19.81 -10.41 -21.05
C GLY A 42 20.87 -10.08 -22.13
N LEU A 43 21.03 -8.79 -22.44
CA LEU A 43 22.02 -8.33 -23.42
C LEU A 43 23.46 -8.27 -22.85
N THR A 44 23.64 -8.18 -21.53
CA THR A 44 24.97 -8.02 -20.93
C THR A 44 25.79 -9.31 -20.88
N GLY A 45 25.14 -10.46 -20.86
CA GLY A 45 25.79 -11.78 -20.67
C GLY A 45 26.50 -11.92 -19.30
N TRP A 46 26.18 -11.09 -18.31
CA TRP A 46 26.79 -11.18 -16.99
C TRP A 46 26.36 -12.45 -16.26
N SER A 47 27.31 -13.07 -15.57
CA SER A 47 27.04 -14.28 -14.77
C SER A 47 26.02 -14.09 -13.65
N ILE A 48 25.86 -12.85 -13.17
CA ILE A 48 24.89 -12.48 -12.12
C ILE A 48 23.52 -12.10 -12.69
N ALA A 49 23.38 -11.93 -14.00
CA ALA A 49 22.11 -11.52 -14.63
C ALA A 49 20.91 -12.41 -14.24
N PRO A 50 21.02 -13.77 -14.21
CA PRO A 50 19.89 -14.62 -13.79
C PRO A 50 19.41 -14.34 -12.37
N SER A 51 20.33 -14.10 -11.43
CA SER A 51 19.96 -13.78 -10.04
C SER A 51 19.28 -12.42 -9.92
N LEU A 52 19.70 -11.41 -10.70
CA LEU A 52 19.05 -10.10 -10.73
C LEU A 52 17.68 -10.18 -11.41
N THR A 53 17.56 -10.91 -12.52
CA THR A 53 16.28 -11.11 -13.21
C THR A 53 15.26 -11.75 -12.28
N THR A 54 15.67 -12.76 -11.49
CA THR A 54 14.81 -13.40 -10.49
C THR A 54 14.25 -12.37 -9.47
N GLN A 55 14.98 -11.31 -9.13
CA GLN A 55 14.48 -10.25 -8.23
C GLN A 55 13.45 -9.33 -8.90
N LEU A 56 13.38 -9.31 -10.23
CA LEU A 56 12.43 -8.53 -11.02
C LEU A 56 11.13 -9.29 -11.31
N GLU A 57 11.08 -10.56 -10.95
CA GLU A 57 9.87 -11.38 -11.05
C GLU A 57 9.12 -11.40 -9.70
N HIS A 58 7.83 -11.69 -9.76
CA HIS A 58 7.07 -11.99 -8.54
C HIS A 58 7.35 -13.40 -8.04
N VAL A 59 7.41 -13.61 -6.71
CA VAL A 59 7.38 -14.97 -6.17
C VAL A 59 6.02 -15.63 -6.48
N GLU A 60 6.04 -16.95 -6.60
CA GLU A 60 4.79 -17.68 -6.88
C GLU A 60 3.80 -17.57 -5.70
N TRP A 61 4.16 -17.99 -4.51
CA TRP A 61 3.28 -17.95 -3.34
C TRP A 61 4.00 -17.49 -2.07
N GLU A 62 5.04 -18.17 -1.64
CA GLU A 62 5.79 -17.87 -0.42
C GLU A 62 7.13 -17.23 -0.74
N GLY A 63 7.53 -16.26 0.09
CA GLY A 63 8.79 -15.54 -0.03
C GLY A 63 8.61 -14.07 -0.40
N PHE A 64 9.73 -13.42 -0.71
CA PHE A 64 9.79 -11.99 -1.00
C PHE A 64 10.90 -11.70 -2.02
N ARG A 65 10.59 -10.92 -3.04
CA ARG A 65 11.54 -10.42 -4.05
C ARG A 65 11.42 -8.90 -4.15
N PHE A 66 12.44 -8.25 -4.71
CA PHE A 66 12.46 -6.80 -4.87
C PHE A 66 11.20 -6.26 -5.55
N TYR A 67 10.74 -6.92 -6.61
CA TYR A 67 9.57 -6.46 -7.37
C TYR A 67 8.26 -6.48 -6.53
N ASP A 68 8.20 -7.30 -5.51
CA ASP A 68 7.06 -7.35 -4.59
C ASP A 68 7.00 -6.15 -3.64
N LEU A 69 8.09 -5.38 -3.51
CA LEU A 69 8.15 -4.17 -2.68
C LEU A 69 7.46 -2.97 -3.34
N ILE A 70 7.35 -2.94 -4.67
CA ILE A 70 6.90 -1.77 -5.43
C ILE A 70 5.50 -1.31 -4.97
N PHE A 71 4.53 -2.21 -4.94
CA PHE A 71 3.17 -1.86 -4.53
C PHE A 71 3.05 -1.43 -3.04
N PRO A 72 3.63 -2.14 -2.06
CA PRO A 72 3.68 -1.67 -0.67
C PRO A 72 4.36 -0.31 -0.52
N MET A 73 5.46 -0.06 -1.23
CA MET A 73 6.15 1.22 -1.22
C MET A 73 5.25 2.36 -1.71
N PHE A 74 4.47 2.12 -2.77
CA PHE A 74 3.49 3.10 -3.24
C PHE A 74 2.44 3.44 -2.17
N LEU A 75 1.87 2.43 -1.50
CA LEU A 75 0.92 2.63 -0.39
C LEU A 75 1.55 3.40 0.78
N PHE A 76 2.79 3.06 1.14
CA PHE A 76 3.54 3.77 2.16
C PHE A 76 3.73 5.25 1.79
N LEU A 77 4.12 5.55 0.55
CA LEU A 77 4.27 6.93 0.06
C LEU A 77 2.96 7.71 0.03
N VAL A 78 1.85 7.05 -0.30
CA VAL A 78 0.50 7.63 -0.17
C VAL A 78 0.25 8.05 1.28
N GLY A 79 0.63 7.20 2.24
CA GLY A 79 0.57 7.49 3.67
C GLY A 79 1.45 8.67 4.08
N CYS A 80 2.71 8.73 3.62
CA CYS A 80 3.64 9.80 3.97
C CYS A 80 3.12 11.21 3.68
N VAL A 81 2.26 11.35 2.68
CA VAL A 81 1.69 12.64 2.29
C VAL A 81 0.44 13.01 3.11
N LEU A 82 -0.19 12.04 3.80
CA LEU A 82 -1.43 12.27 4.56
C LEU A 82 -1.31 13.42 5.59
N PRO A 83 -0.30 13.47 6.48
CA PRO A 83 -0.21 14.53 7.49
C PRO A 83 -0.10 15.94 6.90
N TYR A 84 0.49 16.07 5.71
CA TYR A 84 0.59 17.35 5.00
C TYR A 84 -0.72 17.72 4.31
N SER A 85 -1.39 16.73 3.73
CA SER A 85 -2.65 16.93 3.02
C SER A 85 -3.81 17.26 3.95
N LEU A 86 -3.88 16.62 5.12
CA LEU A 86 -4.95 16.81 6.09
C LEU A 86 -4.79 18.13 6.84
N ASP A 87 -3.57 18.55 7.18
CA ASP A 87 -3.31 19.80 7.91
C ASP A 87 -3.75 21.04 7.13
N LYS A 88 -3.56 21.03 5.82
CA LYS A 88 -3.99 22.15 4.94
C LYS A 88 -5.48 22.48 5.05
N HIS A 89 -6.31 21.56 5.52
CA HIS A 89 -7.77 21.70 5.59
C HIS A 89 -8.31 21.59 7.02
N ARG A 90 -7.44 21.66 8.03
CA ARG A 90 -7.79 21.49 9.45
C ARG A 90 -8.91 22.41 9.93
N ASN A 91 -9.01 23.61 9.35
CA ASN A 91 -9.99 24.62 9.73
C ASN A 91 -11.40 24.37 9.14
N SER A 92 -11.57 23.35 8.28
CA SER A 92 -12.87 23.02 7.66
C SER A 92 -13.10 21.50 7.63
N PRO A 93 -13.68 20.93 8.70
CA PRO A 93 -13.90 19.47 8.78
C PRO A 93 -14.66 18.91 7.58
N LYS A 94 -15.72 19.58 7.11
CA LYS A 94 -16.49 19.16 5.95
C LYS A 94 -15.62 19.05 4.68
N ALA A 95 -14.71 20.02 4.47
CA ALA A 95 -13.82 19.99 3.31
C ALA A 95 -12.84 18.81 3.34
N VAL A 96 -12.39 18.39 4.55
CA VAL A 96 -11.54 17.19 4.71
C VAL A 96 -12.28 15.94 4.26
N TYR A 97 -13.50 15.70 4.76
CA TYR A 97 -14.29 14.52 4.40
C TYR A 97 -14.64 14.47 2.92
N VAL A 98 -15.10 15.59 2.36
CA VAL A 98 -15.40 15.69 0.93
C VAL A 98 -14.16 15.37 0.08
N ARG A 99 -12.99 15.86 0.48
CA ARG A 99 -11.73 15.58 -0.21
C ARG A 99 -11.34 14.11 -0.14
N ILE A 100 -11.44 13.49 1.05
CA ILE A 100 -11.16 12.06 1.23
C ILE A 100 -12.10 11.25 0.35
N LEU A 101 -13.40 11.50 0.46
CA LEU A 101 -14.41 10.78 -0.32
C LEU A 101 -14.19 10.95 -1.83
N ARG A 102 -14.01 12.20 -2.30
CA ARG A 102 -13.77 12.47 -3.72
C ARG A 102 -12.55 11.72 -4.24
N ARG A 103 -11.42 11.75 -3.51
CA ARG A 103 -10.19 11.07 -3.93
C ARG A 103 -10.36 9.55 -3.93
N THR A 104 -10.99 8.99 -2.91
CA THR A 104 -11.30 7.55 -2.82
C THR A 104 -12.17 7.13 -4.00
N LEU A 105 -13.29 7.82 -4.23
CA LEU A 105 -14.21 7.51 -5.32
C LEU A 105 -13.56 7.67 -6.70
N THR A 106 -12.77 8.74 -6.90
CA THR A 106 -12.06 8.94 -8.17
C THR A 106 -11.11 7.79 -8.46
N LEU A 107 -10.33 7.32 -7.46
CA LEU A 107 -9.40 6.20 -7.65
C LEU A 107 -10.14 4.89 -7.90
N VAL A 108 -11.22 4.63 -7.16
CA VAL A 108 -12.05 3.42 -7.36
C VAL A 108 -12.69 3.43 -8.74
N LEU A 109 -13.29 4.54 -9.16
CA LEU A 109 -13.92 4.65 -10.48
C LEU A 109 -12.91 4.53 -11.63
N LEU A 110 -11.76 5.21 -11.52
CA LEU A 110 -10.67 5.05 -12.49
C LEU A 110 -10.20 3.60 -12.57
N GLY A 111 -10.04 2.94 -11.43
CA GLY A 111 -9.67 1.52 -11.40
C GLY A 111 -10.70 0.63 -12.06
N LEU A 112 -11.98 0.87 -11.85
CA LEU A 112 -13.07 0.13 -12.53
C LEU A 112 -13.04 0.38 -14.05
N VAL A 113 -12.82 1.62 -14.47
CA VAL A 113 -12.68 1.96 -15.91
C VAL A 113 -11.49 1.21 -16.52
N CYS A 114 -10.33 1.21 -15.85
CA CYS A 114 -9.16 0.45 -16.29
C CYS A 114 -9.38 -1.07 -16.34
N ASN A 115 -10.28 -1.59 -15.50
CA ASN A 115 -10.63 -3.00 -15.47
C ASN A 115 -11.76 -3.40 -16.44
N GLY A 116 -12.17 -2.50 -17.35
CA GLY A 116 -13.16 -2.79 -18.40
C GLY A 116 -14.61 -2.41 -18.04
N LEU A 117 -14.83 -1.47 -17.12
CA LEU A 117 -16.19 -0.98 -16.80
C LEU A 117 -16.93 -0.45 -18.05
N LEU A 118 -16.19 0.15 -18.98
CA LEU A 118 -16.76 0.73 -20.21
C LEU A 118 -17.09 -0.31 -21.29
N ASP A 119 -16.68 -1.55 -21.12
CA ASP A 119 -17.02 -2.66 -22.02
C ASP A 119 -18.42 -3.20 -21.74
N PHE A 120 -19.06 -2.74 -20.66
CA PHE A 120 -20.42 -3.12 -20.22
C PHE A 120 -20.62 -4.63 -20.00
N HIS A 121 -19.57 -5.42 -19.90
CA HIS A 121 -19.62 -6.84 -19.56
C HIS A 121 -19.44 -7.05 -18.04
N PHE A 122 -20.48 -6.71 -17.27
CA PHE A 122 -20.41 -6.69 -15.80
C PHE A 122 -20.11 -8.04 -15.16
N SER A 123 -20.48 -9.15 -15.81
CA SER A 123 -20.15 -10.50 -15.33
C SER A 123 -18.65 -10.83 -15.40
N GLU A 124 -17.92 -10.15 -16.28
CA GLU A 124 -16.48 -10.30 -16.45
C GLU A 124 -15.67 -9.17 -15.80
N LEU A 125 -16.35 -8.17 -15.27
CA LEU A 125 -15.72 -7.02 -14.66
C LEU A 125 -14.94 -7.44 -13.40
N ARG A 126 -13.66 -7.15 -13.36
CA ARG A 126 -12.86 -7.30 -12.14
C ARG A 126 -13.04 -6.08 -11.25
N VAL A 127 -13.71 -6.25 -10.10
CA VAL A 127 -13.96 -5.16 -9.15
C VAL A 127 -12.75 -4.90 -8.26
N ALA A 128 -11.99 -5.93 -7.91
CA ALA A 128 -10.70 -5.78 -7.23
C ALA A 128 -9.65 -5.24 -8.20
N GLY A 129 -8.72 -4.43 -7.71
CA GLY A 129 -7.62 -3.91 -8.50
C GLY A 129 -6.75 -2.95 -7.72
N VAL A 130 -5.59 -2.66 -8.27
CA VAL A 130 -4.56 -1.82 -7.64
C VAL A 130 -5.09 -0.42 -7.28
N LEU A 131 -5.75 0.27 -8.21
CA LEU A 131 -6.28 1.61 -7.97
C LEU A 131 -7.42 1.63 -6.96
N GLN A 132 -8.31 0.64 -7.00
CA GLN A 132 -9.38 0.47 -6.04
C GLN A 132 -8.80 0.25 -4.64
N ARG A 133 -7.81 -0.64 -4.51
CA ARG A 133 -7.12 -0.89 -3.25
C ARG A 133 -6.44 0.36 -2.72
N ILE A 134 -5.70 1.10 -3.54
CA ILE A 134 -5.08 2.37 -3.15
C ILE A 134 -6.15 3.36 -2.65
N GLY A 135 -7.25 3.51 -3.38
CA GLY A 135 -8.35 4.39 -3.02
C GLY A 135 -8.97 4.03 -1.67
N ILE A 136 -9.30 2.76 -1.46
CA ILE A 136 -9.92 2.26 -0.21
C ILE A 136 -8.94 2.41 0.96
N CYS A 137 -7.68 1.96 0.80
CA CYS A 137 -6.66 2.07 1.85
C CYS A 137 -6.38 3.52 2.22
N TYR A 138 -6.28 4.42 1.22
CA TYR A 138 -6.17 5.86 1.45
C TYR A 138 -7.36 6.40 2.25
N GLY A 139 -8.59 6.06 1.86
CA GLY A 139 -9.81 6.54 2.51
C GLY A 139 -9.88 6.11 3.96
N LEU A 140 -9.68 4.82 4.25
CA LEU A 140 -9.71 4.27 5.60
C LEU A 140 -8.59 4.83 6.48
N ALA A 141 -7.36 4.86 5.98
CA ALA A 141 -6.23 5.42 6.73
C ALA A 141 -6.41 6.92 6.99
N ALA A 142 -6.89 7.69 6.00
CA ALA A 142 -7.16 9.11 6.16
C ALA A 142 -8.26 9.37 7.21
N LEU A 143 -9.34 8.57 7.24
CA LEU A 143 -10.37 8.64 8.26
C LEU A 143 -9.78 8.38 9.66
N ILE A 144 -8.96 7.34 9.81
CA ILE A 144 -8.26 7.07 11.08
C ILE A 144 -7.41 8.28 11.48
N CYS A 145 -6.60 8.82 10.56
CA CYS A 145 -5.74 9.98 10.84
C CYS A 145 -6.49 11.26 11.21
N VAL A 146 -7.72 11.44 10.72
CA VAL A 146 -8.58 12.58 11.08
C VAL A 146 -9.10 12.47 12.50
N HIS A 147 -9.46 11.25 12.93
CA HIS A 147 -10.12 11.05 14.23
C HIS A 147 -9.15 10.83 15.38
N VAL A 148 -7.95 10.29 15.10
CA VAL A 148 -7.00 9.93 16.16
C VAL A 148 -5.62 10.55 15.93
N GLY A 149 -4.98 10.93 17.04
CA GLY A 149 -3.59 11.40 17.02
C GLY A 149 -2.59 10.26 16.74
N VAL A 150 -1.30 10.60 16.73
CA VAL A 150 -0.20 9.64 16.44
C VAL A 150 -0.28 8.37 17.28
N ARG A 151 -0.55 8.47 18.59
CA ARG A 151 -0.69 7.30 19.47
C ARG A 151 -1.85 6.41 19.06
N GLY A 152 -2.99 6.99 18.69
CA GLY A 152 -4.14 6.23 18.19
C GLY A 152 -3.88 5.58 16.85
N GLN A 153 -3.11 6.20 15.96
CA GLN A 153 -2.67 5.59 14.69
C GLN A 153 -1.79 4.37 14.92
N VAL A 154 -0.85 4.44 15.90
CA VAL A 154 -0.02 3.29 16.28
C VAL A 154 -0.89 2.17 16.85
N MET A 155 -1.85 2.47 17.72
CA MET A 155 -2.77 1.47 18.26
C MET A 155 -3.63 0.84 17.15
N ALA A 156 -4.15 1.64 16.24
CA ALA A 156 -4.92 1.15 15.09
C ALA A 156 -4.07 0.24 14.19
N LEU A 157 -2.83 0.63 13.89
CA LEU A 157 -1.89 -0.20 13.13
C LEU A 157 -1.67 -1.55 13.79
N ILE A 158 -1.31 -1.57 15.08
CA ILE A 158 -1.08 -2.81 15.83
C ILE A 158 -2.35 -3.67 15.84
N SER A 159 -3.52 -3.07 16.09
CA SER A 159 -4.79 -3.79 16.10
C SER A 159 -5.14 -4.39 14.73
N ILE A 160 -4.88 -3.67 13.63
CA ILE A 160 -5.09 -4.18 12.27
C ILE A 160 -4.17 -5.37 11.99
N LEU A 161 -2.89 -5.26 12.30
CA LEU A 161 -1.92 -6.33 12.01
C LEU A 161 -2.18 -7.57 12.86
N LEU A 162 -2.37 -7.40 14.17
CA LEU A 162 -2.69 -8.50 15.08
C LEU A 162 -4.05 -9.12 14.77
N GLY A 163 -5.06 -8.30 14.49
CA GLY A 163 -6.40 -8.75 14.11
C GLY A 163 -6.38 -9.56 12.82
N TYR A 164 -5.68 -9.08 11.79
CA TYR A 164 -5.51 -9.83 10.55
C TYR A 164 -4.82 -11.17 10.77
N TRP A 165 -3.71 -11.17 11.53
CA TRP A 165 -3.02 -12.40 11.90
C TRP A 165 -3.94 -13.37 12.65
N ALA A 166 -4.64 -12.90 13.67
CA ALA A 166 -5.56 -13.72 14.46
C ALA A 166 -6.68 -14.34 13.61
N ILE A 167 -7.27 -13.53 12.71
CA ILE A 167 -8.29 -14.00 11.77
C ILE A 167 -7.73 -15.11 10.88
N MET A 168 -6.55 -14.91 10.29
CA MET A 168 -5.92 -15.90 9.40
C MET A 168 -5.46 -17.16 10.14
N ALA A 169 -5.00 -17.04 11.39
CA ALA A 169 -4.47 -18.15 12.17
C ALA A 169 -5.56 -19.02 12.82
N TRP A 170 -6.68 -18.41 13.22
CA TRP A 170 -7.67 -19.10 14.07
C TRP A 170 -9.02 -19.36 13.42
N ILE A 171 -9.35 -18.66 12.34
CA ILE A 171 -10.64 -18.88 11.65
C ILE A 171 -10.44 -19.88 10.50
N PRO A 172 -10.99 -21.11 10.61
CA PRO A 172 -10.92 -22.07 9.52
C PRO A 172 -11.89 -21.70 8.39
N VAL A 173 -11.50 -22.05 7.17
CA VAL A 173 -12.42 -22.08 6.03
C VAL A 173 -13.43 -23.22 6.26
N PRO A 174 -14.71 -23.08 5.86
CA PRO A 174 -15.70 -24.17 5.94
C PRO A 174 -15.19 -25.46 5.29
N GLY A 175 -15.08 -26.53 6.10
CA GLY A 175 -14.51 -27.81 5.67
C GLY A 175 -12.99 -27.88 5.64
N GLY A 176 -12.28 -26.82 6.03
CA GLY A 176 -10.82 -26.76 6.11
C GLY A 176 -10.29 -26.73 7.55
N VAL A 177 -9.02 -26.45 7.71
CA VAL A 177 -8.30 -26.37 8.98
C VAL A 177 -7.93 -24.93 9.31
N ALA A 178 -7.91 -24.55 10.58
CA ALA A 178 -7.43 -23.25 11.02
C ALA A 178 -5.92 -23.13 10.74
N GLY A 179 -5.48 -21.94 10.29
CA GLY A 179 -4.08 -21.69 10.00
C GLY A 179 -3.58 -22.34 8.70
N ASP A 180 -4.46 -22.71 7.81
CA ASP A 180 -4.06 -23.12 6.45
C ASP A 180 -3.68 -21.89 5.61
N PHE A 181 -2.39 -21.78 5.29
CA PHE A 181 -1.83 -20.69 4.50
C PHE A 181 -1.54 -21.10 3.05
N THR A 182 -1.98 -22.27 2.61
CA THR A 182 -1.84 -22.70 1.22
C THR A 182 -2.70 -21.86 0.27
N PRO A 183 -2.35 -21.77 -1.02
CA PRO A 183 -3.17 -21.03 -1.99
C PRO A 183 -4.63 -21.49 -2.01
N GLN A 184 -4.86 -22.79 -1.85
CA GLN A 184 -6.18 -23.41 -1.94
C GLN A 184 -7.02 -23.26 -0.68
N GLY A 185 -6.39 -23.38 0.49
CA GLY A 185 -7.06 -23.51 1.79
C GLY A 185 -7.10 -22.22 2.60
N ASN A 186 -6.43 -21.13 2.17
CA ASN A 186 -6.37 -19.90 2.96
C ASN A 186 -7.70 -19.14 2.99
N LEU A 187 -7.95 -18.47 4.11
CA LEU A 187 -9.19 -17.73 4.36
C LEU A 187 -9.35 -16.52 3.41
N CYS A 188 -8.27 -15.81 3.04
CA CYS A 188 -8.36 -14.69 2.11
C CYS A 188 -8.93 -15.15 0.77
N GLY A 189 -8.36 -16.20 0.19
CA GLY A 189 -8.83 -16.76 -1.07
C GLY A 189 -10.27 -17.27 -0.99
N TYR A 190 -10.65 -17.87 0.14
CA TYR A 190 -12.04 -18.28 0.36
C TYR A 190 -13.01 -17.10 0.35
N LEU A 191 -12.71 -16.03 1.06
CA LEU A 191 -13.54 -14.83 1.09
C LEU A 191 -13.63 -14.17 -0.28
N ASP A 192 -12.52 -14.10 -1.01
CA ASP A 192 -12.49 -13.51 -2.34
C ASP A 192 -13.36 -14.31 -3.32
N ARG A 193 -13.27 -15.65 -3.31
CA ARG A 193 -14.08 -16.51 -4.20
C ARG A 193 -15.58 -16.41 -3.92
N ASN A 194 -15.98 -16.20 -2.67
CA ASN A 194 -17.39 -16.23 -2.29
C ASN A 194 -18.05 -14.86 -2.20
N PHE A 195 -17.28 -13.80 -1.90
CA PHE A 195 -17.84 -12.48 -1.60
C PHE A 195 -17.35 -11.36 -2.51
N LEU A 196 -16.25 -11.57 -3.28
CA LEU A 196 -15.79 -10.55 -4.20
C LEU A 196 -16.68 -10.59 -5.46
N PRO A 197 -17.37 -9.48 -5.81
CA PRO A 197 -18.19 -9.45 -7.01
C PRO A 197 -17.33 -9.43 -8.27
N GLY A 198 -17.85 -10.04 -9.36
CA GLY A 198 -17.21 -10.04 -10.66
C GLY A 198 -16.14 -11.13 -10.82
N LYS A 199 -15.21 -10.89 -11.74
CA LYS A 199 -14.19 -11.87 -12.10
C LYS A 199 -12.98 -11.79 -11.17
N ILE A 200 -12.56 -12.93 -10.64
CA ILE A 200 -11.30 -13.07 -9.91
C ILE A 200 -10.19 -13.31 -10.92
N LYS A 201 -9.00 -12.73 -10.68
CA LYS A 201 -7.85 -12.87 -11.58
C LYS A 201 -7.31 -14.30 -11.56
N LYS A 202 -7.71 -15.12 -12.55
CA LYS A 202 -7.30 -16.53 -12.67
C LYS A 202 -5.79 -16.74 -12.78
N GLU A 203 -5.07 -15.77 -13.32
CA GLU A 203 -3.60 -15.79 -13.47
C GLU A 203 -2.85 -15.88 -12.14
N TYR A 204 -3.50 -15.50 -11.04
CA TYR A 204 -2.97 -15.68 -9.69
C TYR A 204 -3.58 -16.91 -9.03
N TYR A 205 -3.28 -18.10 -9.55
CA TYR A 205 -3.62 -19.44 -9.03
C TYR A 205 -5.11 -19.80 -9.04
N GLY A 206 -6.02 -18.89 -9.41
CA GLY A 206 -7.46 -19.15 -9.41
C GLY A 206 -8.09 -19.31 -8.02
N PHE A 207 -7.32 -19.11 -6.95
CA PHE A 207 -7.77 -19.36 -5.58
C PHE A 207 -8.13 -18.09 -4.80
N GLY A 208 -7.84 -16.92 -5.32
CA GLY A 208 -8.15 -15.61 -4.70
C GLY A 208 -7.71 -14.45 -5.59
N ASP A 209 -7.73 -13.26 -5.06
CA ASP A 209 -7.28 -12.04 -5.74
C ASP A 209 -6.20 -11.34 -4.91
N ASN A 210 -5.12 -10.87 -5.54
CA ASN A 210 -4.05 -10.14 -4.86
C ASN A 210 -4.57 -8.87 -4.17
N GLU A 211 -5.59 -8.24 -4.72
CA GLU A 211 -6.26 -7.08 -4.20
C GLU A 211 -7.58 -7.42 -3.51
N GLY A 212 -7.63 -8.60 -2.85
CA GLY A 212 -8.81 -9.14 -2.21
C GLY A 212 -9.32 -8.36 -1.00
N LEU A 213 -10.45 -8.81 -0.46
CA LEU A 213 -11.18 -8.12 0.61
C LEU A 213 -10.37 -8.09 1.91
N LEU A 214 -10.01 -9.26 2.43
CA LEU A 214 -9.36 -9.37 3.73
C LEU A 214 -7.92 -8.83 3.69
N SER A 215 -7.19 -9.07 2.59
CA SER A 215 -5.82 -8.57 2.41
C SER A 215 -5.73 -7.04 2.27
N THR A 216 -6.87 -6.36 2.11
CA THR A 216 -6.93 -4.89 2.16
C THR A 216 -6.69 -4.33 3.57
N LEU A 217 -7.01 -5.08 4.64
CA LEU A 217 -6.77 -4.64 6.02
C LEU A 217 -5.28 -4.36 6.31
N PRO A 218 -4.36 -5.32 6.09
CA PRO A 218 -2.94 -5.04 6.28
C PRO A 218 -2.41 -3.95 5.34
N ALA A 219 -2.97 -3.80 4.14
CA ALA A 219 -2.62 -2.71 3.23
C ALA A 219 -2.96 -1.31 3.81
N VAL A 220 -4.06 -1.18 4.57
CA VAL A 220 -4.34 0.03 5.36
C VAL A 220 -3.25 0.26 6.40
N GLY A 221 -2.73 -0.80 7.03
CA GLY A 221 -1.58 -0.73 7.93
C GLY A 221 -0.35 -0.11 7.27
N THR A 222 -0.03 -0.48 6.03
CA THR A 222 1.08 0.11 5.27
C THR A 222 0.89 1.61 5.05
N VAL A 223 -0.33 2.07 4.74
CA VAL A 223 -0.63 3.51 4.62
C VAL A 223 -0.49 4.21 5.97
N LEU A 224 -0.90 3.59 7.08
CA LEU A 224 -0.71 4.14 8.43
C LEU A 224 0.77 4.23 8.81
N LEU A 225 1.59 3.22 8.49
CA LEU A 225 3.05 3.29 8.65
C LEU A 225 3.63 4.49 7.90
N GLY A 226 3.21 4.69 6.65
CA GLY A 226 3.57 5.86 5.87
C GLY A 226 3.13 7.16 6.54
N SER A 227 1.90 7.23 7.10
CA SER A 227 1.41 8.40 7.82
C SER A 227 2.26 8.73 9.05
N LEU A 228 2.67 7.72 9.81
CA LEU A 228 3.57 7.89 10.96
C LEU A 228 4.94 8.41 10.52
N ALA A 229 5.51 7.86 9.45
CA ALA A 229 6.76 8.35 8.85
C ALA A 229 6.62 9.80 8.36
N GLY A 230 5.52 10.14 7.69
CA GLY A 230 5.20 11.50 7.25
C GLY A 230 5.04 12.48 8.42
N ALA A 231 4.39 12.05 9.50
CA ALA A 231 4.27 12.84 10.73
C ALA A 231 5.65 13.08 11.38
N TRP A 232 6.52 12.08 11.39
CA TRP A 232 7.90 12.21 11.85
C TRP A 232 8.71 13.18 10.98
N LEU A 233 8.62 13.07 9.68
CA LEU A 233 9.26 14.00 8.74
C LEU A 233 8.76 15.44 8.91
N LYS A 234 7.48 15.63 9.24
CA LYS A 234 6.86 16.93 9.50
C LYS A 234 7.24 17.52 10.86
N SER A 235 7.76 16.72 11.79
CA SER A 235 8.12 17.17 13.14
C SER A 235 9.21 18.25 13.12
N GLY A 236 9.34 19.01 14.20
CA GLY A 236 10.41 20.00 14.41
C GLY A 236 11.80 19.40 14.68
N ALA A 237 11.97 18.08 14.58
CA ALA A 237 13.26 17.42 14.82
C ALA A 237 14.33 17.86 13.79
N ARG A 238 15.60 17.89 14.22
CA ARG A 238 16.72 18.19 13.34
C ARG A 238 16.80 17.17 12.19
N PRO A 239 17.24 17.55 10.97
CA PRO A 239 17.26 16.66 9.81
C PRO A 239 17.97 15.33 10.07
N TRP A 240 19.09 15.35 10.78
CA TRP A 240 19.86 14.16 11.14
C TRP A 240 19.06 13.17 11.99
N TRP A 241 18.31 13.65 12.98
CA TRP A 241 17.45 12.81 13.80
C TRP A 241 16.29 12.20 13.02
N LYS A 242 15.79 12.89 11.99
CA LYS A 242 14.76 12.34 11.09
C LYS A 242 15.29 11.14 10.32
N VAL A 243 16.53 11.23 9.80
CA VAL A 243 17.17 10.12 9.09
C VAL A 243 17.41 8.94 10.02
N ILE A 244 18.03 9.17 11.19
CA ILE A 244 18.28 8.10 12.17
C ILE A 244 16.95 7.44 12.61
N GLY A 245 15.94 8.23 12.92
CA GLY A 245 14.64 7.70 13.35
C GLY A 245 13.98 6.82 12.29
N LEU A 246 13.99 7.23 11.02
CA LEU A 246 13.46 6.42 9.93
C LEU A 246 14.29 5.16 9.69
N ALA A 247 15.62 5.26 9.73
CA ALA A 247 16.51 4.11 9.58
C ALA A 247 16.29 3.09 10.72
N ALA A 248 16.24 3.56 11.97
CA ALA A 248 15.99 2.71 13.14
C ALA A 248 14.62 2.05 13.07
N ALA A 249 13.57 2.82 12.69
CA ALA A 249 12.22 2.27 12.52
C ALA A 249 12.18 1.21 11.41
N GLY A 250 12.84 1.47 10.27
CA GLY A 250 12.92 0.52 9.17
C GLY A 250 13.64 -0.77 9.55
N LEU A 251 14.82 -0.68 10.19
CA LEU A 251 15.58 -1.84 10.67
C LEU A 251 14.80 -2.65 11.72
N SER A 252 14.13 -1.95 12.65
CA SER A 252 13.28 -2.60 13.66
C SER A 252 12.10 -3.32 13.01
N SER A 253 11.46 -2.70 12.01
CA SER A 253 10.34 -3.31 11.26
C SER A 253 10.80 -4.55 10.49
N LEU A 254 11.98 -4.52 9.86
CA LEU A 254 12.57 -5.68 9.19
C LEU A 254 12.85 -6.83 10.17
N ALA A 255 13.47 -6.53 11.32
CA ALA A 255 13.75 -7.53 12.34
C ALA A 255 12.46 -8.15 12.90
N LEU A 256 11.45 -7.33 13.19
CA LEU A 256 10.13 -7.79 13.63
C LEU A 256 9.43 -8.60 12.55
N GLY A 257 9.49 -8.18 11.29
CA GLY A 257 8.89 -8.91 10.17
C GLY A 257 9.53 -10.28 9.96
N GLN A 258 10.85 -10.39 10.06
CA GLN A 258 11.57 -11.67 9.99
C GLN A 258 11.22 -12.58 11.17
N ALA A 259 11.23 -12.05 12.38
CA ALA A 259 10.86 -12.83 13.57
C ALA A 259 9.40 -13.32 13.48
N TRP A 260 8.49 -12.47 13.01
CA TRP A 260 7.10 -12.84 12.78
C TRP A 260 6.94 -13.85 11.65
N GLY A 261 7.77 -13.75 10.60
CA GLY A 261 7.78 -14.67 9.46
C GLY A 261 8.09 -16.11 9.82
N MET A 262 8.77 -16.36 10.96
CA MET A 262 9.00 -17.73 11.47
C MET A 262 7.71 -18.42 11.93
N ALA A 263 6.75 -17.65 12.44
CA ALA A 263 5.46 -18.17 12.91
C ALA A 263 4.32 -18.00 11.88
N PHE A 264 4.50 -17.11 10.95
CA PHE A 264 3.49 -16.70 9.99
C PHE A 264 4.15 -16.39 8.64
N PRO A 265 4.25 -17.37 7.70
CA PRO A 265 5.04 -17.25 6.49
C PRO A 265 4.62 -16.05 5.65
N ILE A 266 5.57 -15.43 4.96
CA ILE A 266 5.30 -14.32 4.04
C ILE A 266 4.69 -14.92 2.77
N ILE A 267 3.39 -14.79 2.61
CA ILE A 267 2.66 -15.27 1.44
C ILE A 267 2.21 -14.11 0.55
N LYS A 268 1.88 -14.41 -0.70
CA LYS A 268 1.55 -13.43 -1.73
C LYS A 268 0.43 -12.45 -1.34
N ASP A 269 -0.60 -12.92 -0.65
CA ASP A 269 -1.72 -12.10 -0.17
C ASP A 269 -1.33 -11.04 0.86
N ARG A 270 -0.13 -11.15 1.46
CA ARG A 270 0.36 -10.26 2.53
C ARG A 270 1.45 -9.29 2.10
N LYS A 271 1.92 -9.33 0.88
CA LYS A 271 3.01 -8.48 0.40
C LYS A 271 2.77 -6.98 0.49
N SER A 272 1.56 -6.58 0.79
CA SER A 272 1.22 -5.17 1.05
C SER A 272 1.65 -4.66 2.44
N VAL A 273 2.26 -5.48 3.28
CA VAL A 273 2.58 -5.16 4.70
C VAL A 273 4.08 -5.25 5.02
N VAL A 274 4.90 -5.83 4.14
CA VAL A 274 6.35 -5.98 4.37
C VAL A 274 7.12 -4.73 3.97
#